data_175b15591546ed57785106c5ed191f05
#
_entry.id   175b15591546ed57785106c5ed191f05
#
_cell.length_a   1.000
_cell.length_b   1.000
_cell.length_c   1.000
_cell.angle_alpha   90.00
_cell.angle_beta   90.00
_cell.angle_gamma   90.00
#
_symmetry.space_group_name_H-M   'P 1'
#
loop_
_entity.id
_entity.type
_entity.pdbx_description
1 polymer ?
#
loop_
_entity_poly.entity_id
_entity_poly.type
_entity_poly.pdbx_seq_one_letter_code
_entity_poly.pdbx_strand_id
1 'polypeptide(L)'
;MKVESLVNIIGADFYTGVPDSQLKALCNYLINTYGIDPRHHMIAANEGNCTALAAGYHIATGKIPVVYMQNSGEGNIVNPVASLLNDMVYAIPVIFIVGWRGEPRIHDEPQHVYQGKVTIKLLEDMSIKPFIISSQTTEEDLKAAMEDFKDDLGAGKSVAFVVKKGAISYDGKTEYKNNNTMLRETIIQHIVKVSGEDPIISTTGKASRELFEVREANGQNHKYDFLTVGSMGHSSSIALGIALNKPNTKIWCVDGDGAVLMHMGAMAVIGNNRPNNMIHIVINNEAHET
;
A
#
# COMPACT_ATOMS: atom_id res chain seq x y z
N MET A 1 18.26 -10.12 7.95
CA MET A 1 18.40 -9.82 9.40
C MET A 1 17.09 -10.02 10.14
N LYS A 2 17.07 -10.10 11.46
CA LYS A 2 15.84 -10.09 12.24
C LYS A 2 15.23 -8.70 12.26
N VAL A 3 13.90 -8.61 12.19
CA VAL A 3 13.19 -7.32 12.20
C VAL A 3 13.35 -6.56 13.51
N GLU A 4 13.51 -7.30 14.62
CA GLU A 4 13.78 -6.73 15.94
C GLU A 4 15.06 -5.88 15.95
N SER A 5 16.11 -6.35 15.27
CA SER A 5 17.36 -5.60 15.13
C SER A 5 17.14 -4.29 14.34
N LEU A 6 16.38 -4.35 13.24
CA LEU A 6 16.04 -3.16 12.45
C LEU A 6 15.32 -2.12 13.32
N VAL A 7 14.24 -2.55 14.00
CA VAL A 7 13.42 -1.66 14.84
C VAL A 7 14.22 -1.07 16.00
N ASN A 8 15.03 -1.89 16.67
CA ASN A 8 15.88 -1.45 17.80
C ASN A 8 16.96 -0.45 17.35
N ILE A 9 17.57 -0.64 16.18
CA ILE A 9 18.59 0.26 15.65
C ILE A 9 17.98 1.59 15.20
N ILE A 10 16.80 1.57 14.59
CA ILE A 10 16.06 2.79 14.24
C ILE A 10 15.63 3.54 15.50
N GLY A 11 15.15 2.83 16.52
CA GLY A 11 14.82 3.39 17.83
C GLY A 11 13.64 4.37 17.83
N ALA A 12 12.74 4.29 16.85
CA ALA A 12 11.55 5.16 16.79
C ALA A 12 10.43 4.64 17.69
N ASP A 13 9.67 5.57 18.26
CA ASP A 13 8.53 5.25 19.13
C ASP A 13 7.19 5.18 18.38
N PHE A 14 7.13 5.69 17.15
CA PHE A 14 5.89 5.74 16.38
C PHE A 14 6.10 5.25 14.94
N TYR A 15 5.24 4.31 14.54
CA TYR A 15 5.20 3.70 13.21
C TYR A 15 3.81 3.89 12.61
N THR A 16 3.76 4.30 11.35
CA THR A 16 2.51 4.29 10.58
C THR A 16 2.79 3.84 9.16
N GLY A 17 1.82 3.21 8.52
CA GLY A 17 2.03 2.72 7.16
C GLY A 17 0.81 2.03 6.57
N VAL A 18 0.99 1.63 5.31
CA VAL A 18 0.07 0.73 4.61
C VAL A 18 0.75 -0.64 4.54
N PRO A 19 0.09 -1.70 5.01
CA PRO A 19 0.68 -3.05 5.00
C PRO A 19 1.11 -3.50 3.60
N ASP A 20 2.25 -4.18 3.55
CA ASP A 20 2.84 -4.71 2.32
C ASP A 20 3.41 -6.11 2.52
N SER A 21 3.21 -6.98 1.53
CA SER A 21 3.70 -8.37 1.56
C SER A 21 5.23 -8.48 1.66
N GLN A 22 5.97 -7.53 1.09
CA GLN A 22 7.44 -7.47 1.18
C GLN A 22 7.89 -7.12 2.60
N LEU A 23 7.11 -6.30 3.31
CA LEU A 23 7.36 -5.88 4.70
C LEU A 23 6.56 -6.70 5.73
N LYS A 24 6.03 -7.87 5.35
CA LYS A 24 5.23 -8.73 6.23
C LYS A 24 5.89 -9.00 7.59
N ALA A 25 7.21 -9.19 7.63
CA ALA A 25 7.96 -9.37 8.87
C ALA A 25 7.82 -8.15 9.79
N LEU A 26 7.94 -6.94 9.25
CA LEU A 26 7.77 -5.68 9.98
C LEU A 26 6.32 -5.51 10.46
N CYS A 27 5.35 -5.70 9.56
CA CYS A 27 3.92 -5.56 9.91
C CYS A 27 3.53 -6.51 11.04
N ASN A 28 3.91 -7.80 10.95
CA ASN A 28 3.63 -8.78 12.00
C ASN A 28 4.30 -8.41 13.33
N TYR A 29 5.55 -7.95 13.28
CA TYR A 29 6.26 -7.52 14.48
C TYR A 29 5.57 -6.34 15.16
N LEU A 30 5.22 -5.30 14.41
CA LEU A 30 4.57 -4.12 14.95
C LEU A 30 3.20 -4.44 15.56
N ILE A 31 2.39 -5.27 14.89
CA ILE A 31 1.08 -5.70 15.40
C ILE A 31 1.25 -6.53 16.67
N ASN A 32 2.20 -7.49 16.70
CA ASN A 32 2.42 -8.33 17.88
C ASN A 32 3.01 -7.56 19.05
N THR A 33 3.79 -6.50 18.79
CA THR A 33 4.44 -5.70 19.84
C THR A 33 3.52 -4.64 20.41
N TYR A 34 2.83 -3.90 19.54
CA TYR A 34 2.03 -2.74 19.94
C TYR A 34 0.53 -2.98 19.89
N GLY A 35 0.07 -4.01 19.14
CA GLY A 35 -1.35 -4.25 18.95
C GLY A 35 -2.03 -3.07 18.23
N ILE A 36 -3.19 -2.66 18.75
CA ILE A 36 -3.94 -1.46 18.32
C ILE A 36 -3.66 -0.35 19.34
N ASP A 37 -2.44 0.19 19.32
CA ASP A 37 -2.09 1.38 20.11
C ASP A 37 -1.71 2.53 19.16
N PRO A 38 -2.63 3.49 18.94
CA PRO A 38 -2.40 4.60 18.01
C PRO A 38 -1.26 5.53 18.42
N ARG A 39 -0.71 5.40 19.62
CA ARG A 39 0.46 6.16 20.06
C ARG A 39 1.78 5.57 19.57
N HIS A 40 1.77 4.28 19.19
CA HIS A 40 2.96 3.55 18.77
C HIS A 40 2.87 3.00 17.35
N HIS A 41 1.69 2.48 16.96
CA HIS A 41 1.50 1.89 15.65
C HIS A 41 0.11 2.15 15.10
N MET A 42 0.05 2.75 13.90
CA MET A 42 -1.20 3.06 13.22
C MET A 42 -1.14 2.62 11.75
N ILE A 43 -2.11 1.83 11.33
CA ILE A 43 -2.35 1.51 9.92
C ILE A 43 -3.28 2.58 9.35
N ALA A 44 -2.84 3.29 8.32
CA ALA A 44 -3.63 4.34 7.68
C ALA A 44 -4.19 3.90 6.33
N ALA A 45 -5.12 4.68 5.81
CA ALA A 45 -5.83 4.33 4.57
C ALA A 45 -4.95 4.40 3.33
N ASN A 46 -3.99 5.34 3.28
CA ASN A 46 -2.98 5.45 2.22
C ASN A 46 -1.69 6.10 2.72
N GLU A 47 -0.64 6.04 1.92
CA GLU A 47 0.71 6.47 2.29
C GLU A 47 0.82 7.99 2.49
N GLY A 48 0.03 8.79 1.76
CA GLY A 48 -0.06 10.24 1.98
C GLY A 48 -0.62 10.57 3.36
N ASN A 49 -1.64 9.82 3.82
CA ASN A 49 -2.19 9.96 5.17
C ASN A 49 -1.17 9.52 6.23
N CYS A 50 -0.40 8.43 5.98
CA CYS A 50 0.69 8.02 6.86
C CYS A 50 1.71 9.15 7.03
N THR A 51 2.11 9.79 5.92
CA THR A 51 3.06 10.90 5.92
C THR A 51 2.54 12.09 6.73
N ALA A 52 1.25 12.43 6.62
CA ALA A 52 0.63 13.49 7.38
C ALA A 52 0.52 13.16 8.89
N LEU A 53 0.19 11.90 9.23
CA LEU A 53 0.20 11.41 10.63
C LEU A 53 1.60 11.50 11.23
N ALA A 54 2.63 11.10 10.48
CA ALA A 54 4.03 11.21 10.87
C ALA A 54 4.43 12.66 11.12
N ALA A 55 4.05 13.59 10.25
CA ALA A 55 4.27 15.01 10.46
C ALA A 55 3.61 15.51 11.75
N GLY A 56 2.35 15.17 11.99
CA GLY A 56 1.63 15.51 13.21
C GLY A 56 2.30 14.97 14.47
N TYR A 57 2.80 13.73 14.43
CA TYR A 57 3.56 13.14 15.54
C TYR A 57 4.85 13.93 15.81
N HIS A 58 5.63 14.25 14.77
CA HIS A 58 6.86 15.03 14.91
C HIS A 58 6.58 16.42 15.51
N ILE A 59 5.59 17.14 15.00
CA ILE A 59 5.19 18.47 15.51
C ILE A 59 4.81 18.42 16.99
N ALA A 60 4.12 17.36 17.42
CA ALA A 60 3.65 17.22 18.79
C ALA A 60 4.76 16.80 19.76
N THR A 61 5.76 16.03 19.32
CA THR A 61 6.72 15.36 20.21
C THR A 61 8.18 15.75 20.00
N GLY A 62 8.51 16.33 18.85
CA GLY A 62 9.89 16.56 18.41
C GLY A 62 10.66 15.28 18.04
N LYS A 63 10.02 14.10 18.12
CA LYS A 63 10.65 12.81 17.80
C LYS A 63 10.48 12.48 16.31
N ILE A 64 11.35 11.62 15.80
CA ILE A 64 11.34 11.20 14.39
C ILE A 64 10.46 9.95 14.23
N PRO A 65 9.38 10.01 13.44
CA PRO A 65 8.50 8.89 13.16
C PRO A 65 9.01 8.00 12.03
N VAL A 66 8.44 6.80 11.92
CA VAL A 66 8.64 5.89 10.80
C VAL A 66 7.36 5.76 9.98
N VAL A 67 7.50 5.85 8.65
CA VAL A 67 6.45 5.53 7.67
C VAL A 67 6.89 4.33 6.85
N TYR A 68 6.09 3.25 6.85
CA TYR A 68 6.38 2.06 6.06
C TYR A 68 5.36 1.88 4.93
N MET A 69 5.84 1.38 3.77
CA MET A 69 5.00 1.19 2.58
C MET A 69 5.65 0.26 1.56
N GLN A 70 4.86 -0.22 0.61
CA GLN A 70 5.38 -0.75 -0.64
C GLN A 70 5.89 0.40 -1.53
N ASN A 71 6.89 0.15 -2.36
CA ASN A 71 7.38 1.17 -3.29
C ASN A 71 6.33 1.71 -4.28
N SER A 72 5.23 0.98 -4.52
CA SER A 72 4.09 1.52 -5.28
C SER A 72 3.39 2.70 -4.57
N GLY A 73 3.52 2.79 -3.25
CA GLY A 73 2.99 3.89 -2.44
C GLY A 73 3.81 5.18 -2.52
N GLU A 74 5.02 5.15 -3.09
CA GLU A 74 5.85 6.35 -3.28
C GLU A 74 5.12 7.45 -4.05
N GLY A 75 4.27 7.09 -5.01
CA GLY A 75 3.44 8.06 -5.72
C GLY A 75 2.51 8.88 -4.82
N ASN A 76 1.97 8.27 -3.77
CA ASN A 76 1.06 8.91 -2.82
C ASN A 76 1.78 9.86 -1.84
N ILE A 77 3.09 9.72 -1.66
CA ILE A 77 3.87 10.58 -0.77
C ILE A 77 4.56 11.75 -1.48
N VAL A 78 4.57 11.80 -2.83
CA VAL A 78 5.26 12.87 -3.57
C VAL A 78 4.82 14.25 -3.11
N ASN A 79 3.51 14.50 -3.09
CA ASN A 79 3.02 15.81 -2.68
C ASN A 79 3.28 16.11 -1.18
N PRO A 80 2.94 15.25 -0.22
CA PRO A 80 3.21 15.56 1.18
C PRO A 80 4.72 15.66 1.50
N VAL A 81 5.58 14.92 0.83
CA VAL A 81 7.03 15.10 0.99
C VAL A 81 7.47 16.46 0.43
N ALA A 82 7.11 16.77 -0.80
CA ALA A 82 7.56 17.99 -1.48
C ALA A 82 7.00 19.27 -0.88
N SER A 83 5.73 19.26 -0.40
CA SER A 83 5.02 20.47 0.02
C SER A 83 4.77 20.58 1.52
N LEU A 84 5.13 19.57 2.32
CA LEU A 84 4.99 19.57 3.76
C LEU A 84 6.30 19.20 4.47
N LEU A 85 6.89 18.01 4.19
CA LEU A 85 8.07 17.55 4.93
C LEU A 85 9.37 18.26 4.54
N ASN A 86 9.51 18.66 3.26
CA ASN A 86 10.75 19.15 2.68
C ASN A 86 11.41 20.24 3.54
N ASP A 87 12.74 20.24 3.60
CA ASP A 87 13.54 21.19 4.38
C ASP A 87 13.36 22.66 3.95
N MET A 88 12.93 22.89 2.70
CA MET A 88 12.55 24.21 2.20
C MET A 88 11.13 24.67 2.64
N VAL A 89 10.36 23.79 3.33
CA VAL A 89 8.98 24.09 3.77
C VAL A 89 8.90 24.07 5.29
N TYR A 90 8.77 22.90 5.92
CA TYR A 90 8.69 22.77 7.38
C TYR A 90 9.84 21.98 8.00
N ALA A 91 10.70 21.39 7.20
CA ALA A 91 11.85 20.60 7.65
C ALA A 91 11.45 19.51 8.67
N ILE A 92 10.46 18.69 8.33
CA ILE A 92 9.97 17.63 9.19
C ILE A 92 10.62 16.30 8.78
N PRO A 93 11.54 15.75 9.59
CA PRO A 93 12.24 14.50 9.26
C PRO A 93 11.34 13.28 9.48
N VAL A 94 11.37 12.36 8.52
CA VAL A 94 10.69 11.06 8.58
C VAL A 94 11.65 9.98 8.12
N ILE A 95 11.65 8.84 8.79
CA ILE A 95 12.33 7.63 8.31
C ILE A 95 11.30 6.79 7.53
N PHE A 96 11.54 6.61 6.23
CA PHE A 96 10.72 5.73 5.41
C PHE A 96 11.29 4.31 5.42
N ILE A 97 10.41 3.28 5.48
CA ILE A 97 10.78 1.88 5.24
C ILE A 97 9.98 1.42 4.01
N VAL A 98 10.67 1.20 2.90
CA VAL A 98 10.07 0.95 1.60
C VAL A 98 10.34 -0.50 1.17
N GLY A 99 9.30 -1.30 1.01
CA GLY A 99 9.40 -2.64 0.44
C GLY A 99 9.63 -2.57 -1.08
N TRP A 100 10.77 -3.08 -1.55
CA TRP A 100 11.15 -2.96 -2.97
C TRP A 100 10.58 -4.08 -3.81
N ARG A 101 9.41 -3.88 -4.41
CA ARG A 101 8.84 -4.75 -5.43
C ARG A 101 9.40 -4.38 -6.80
N GLY A 102 9.56 -5.37 -7.67
CA GLY A 102 10.07 -5.15 -9.03
C GLY A 102 11.55 -4.72 -9.07
N GLU A 103 12.36 -5.10 -8.07
CA GLU A 103 13.80 -4.86 -8.09
C GLU A 103 14.40 -5.26 -9.45
N PRO A 104 15.23 -4.41 -10.10
CA PRO A 104 15.82 -4.72 -11.38
C PRO A 104 16.56 -6.08 -11.39
N ARG A 105 16.31 -6.89 -12.39
CA ARG A 105 16.86 -8.26 -12.59
C ARG A 105 16.26 -9.34 -11.70
N ILE A 106 15.30 -9.02 -10.83
CA ILE A 106 14.52 -9.99 -10.07
C ILE A 106 13.15 -10.12 -10.70
N HIS A 107 12.69 -11.37 -10.92
CA HIS A 107 11.35 -11.62 -11.46
C HIS A 107 10.28 -11.18 -10.44
N ASP A 108 9.35 -10.35 -10.91
CA ASP A 108 8.17 -9.92 -10.16
C ASP A 108 6.98 -9.75 -11.11
N GLU A 109 5.80 -9.50 -10.59
CA GLU A 109 4.59 -9.28 -11.36
C GLU A 109 4.72 -8.04 -12.26
N PRO A 110 4.10 -8.03 -13.47
CA PRO A 110 4.28 -6.97 -14.46
C PRO A 110 4.09 -5.55 -13.95
N GLN A 111 3.11 -5.32 -13.07
CA GLN A 111 2.81 -4.00 -12.49
C GLN A 111 3.93 -3.46 -11.60
N HIS A 112 4.81 -4.32 -11.09
CA HIS A 112 5.93 -3.91 -10.23
C HIS A 112 7.22 -3.61 -11.00
N VAL A 113 7.35 -4.11 -12.24
CA VAL A 113 8.61 -4.03 -13.00
C VAL A 113 9.05 -2.59 -13.26
N TYR A 114 8.15 -1.71 -13.68
CA TYR A 114 8.49 -0.30 -13.91
C TYR A 114 8.69 0.43 -12.58
N GLN A 115 7.81 0.22 -11.62
CA GLN A 115 7.88 0.83 -10.29
C GLN A 115 9.23 0.51 -9.62
N GLY A 116 9.68 -0.74 -9.69
CA GLY A 116 10.96 -1.16 -9.11
C GLY A 116 12.17 -0.47 -9.74
N LYS A 117 12.10 -0.13 -11.03
CA LYS A 117 13.18 0.59 -11.73
C LYS A 117 13.32 2.05 -11.28
N VAL A 118 12.21 2.70 -10.93
CA VAL A 118 12.19 4.14 -10.60
C VAL A 118 12.29 4.41 -9.11
N THR A 119 12.08 3.42 -8.24
CA THR A 119 12.03 3.53 -6.77
C THR A 119 13.15 4.38 -6.19
N ILE A 120 14.42 4.00 -6.42
CA ILE A 120 15.56 4.72 -5.82
C ILE A 120 15.61 6.16 -6.34
N LYS A 121 15.47 6.32 -7.66
CA LYS A 121 15.52 7.66 -8.25
C LYS A 121 14.38 8.56 -7.77
N LEU A 122 13.18 8.01 -7.59
CA LEU A 122 12.03 8.79 -7.10
C LEU A 122 12.27 9.26 -5.66
N LEU A 123 12.85 8.42 -4.79
CA LEU A 123 13.26 8.83 -3.45
C LEU A 123 14.30 9.96 -3.49
N GLU A 124 15.34 9.82 -4.32
CA GLU A 124 16.37 10.83 -4.51
C GLU A 124 15.79 12.16 -5.07
N ASP A 125 14.88 12.09 -6.05
CA ASP A 125 14.21 13.27 -6.62
C ASP A 125 13.33 14.00 -5.58
N MET A 126 12.85 13.27 -4.55
CA MET A 126 12.16 13.84 -3.39
C MET A 126 13.11 14.30 -2.26
N SER A 127 14.43 14.30 -2.50
CA SER A 127 15.48 14.61 -1.51
C SER A 127 15.48 13.66 -0.31
N ILE A 128 15.04 12.42 -0.49
CA ILE A 128 15.08 11.35 0.50
C ILE A 128 16.33 10.50 0.23
N LYS A 129 17.25 10.44 1.18
CA LYS A 129 18.49 9.65 1.08
C LYS A 129 18.19 8.17 1.32
N PRO A 130 18.40 7.26 0.33
CA PRO A 130 18.08 5.86 0.48
C PRO A 130 19.28 5.04 0.99
N PHE A 131 19.01 4.02 1.83
CA PHE A 131 19.92 2.93 2.14
C PHE A 131 19.23 1.60 1.82
N ILE A 132 19.91 0.73 1.06
CA ILE A 132 19.31 -0.54 0.59
C ILE A 132 19.65 -1.66 1.56
N ILE A 133 18.61 -2.28 2.14
CA ILE A 133 18.72 -3.46 2.99
C ILE A 133 18.57 -4.72 2.14
N SER A 134 19.57 -5.59 2.18
CA SER A 134 19.62 -6.89 1.51
C SER A 134 19.78 -8.04 2.51
N SER A 135 19.74 -9.28 2.03
CA SER A 135 20.04 -10.45 2.86
C SER A 135 21.48 -10.48 3.42
N GLN A 136 22.39 -9.68 2.85
CA GLN A 136 23.78 -9.57 3.26
C GLN A 136 24.05 -8.39 4.20
N THR A 137 23.08 -7.50 4.38
CA THR A 137 23.22 -6.34 5.25
C THR A 137 23.33 -6.80 6.72
N THR A 138 24.37 -6.37 7.39
CA THR A 138 24.63 -6.67 8.81
C THR A 138 24.00 -5.62 9.73
N GLU A 139 24.00 -5.88 11.04
CA GLU A 139 23.59 -4.86 12.03
C GLU A 139 24.57 -3.70 12.09
N GLU A 140 25.85 -3.97 11.87
CA GLU A 140 26.91 -2.96 11.79
C GLU A 140 26.70 -2.02 10.61
N ASP A 141 26.34 -2.56 9.42
CA ASP A 141 26.00 -1.75 8.24
C ASP A 141 24.78 -0.85 8.53
N LEU A 142 23.78 -1.39 9.21
CA LEU A 142 22.59 -0.63 9.56
C LEU A 142 22.87 0.49 10.58
N LYS A 143 23.71 0.21 11.59
CA LYS A 143 24.17 1.24 12.54
C LYS A 143 24.98 2.32 11.84
N ALA A 144 25.84 1.94 10.92
CA ALA A 144 26.60 2.89 10.11
C ALA A 144 25.68 3.76 9.23
N ALA A 145 24.64 3.16 8.63
CA ALA A 145 23.64 3.89 7.86
C ALA A 145 22.85 4.88 8.74
N MET A 146 22.44 4.48 9.94
CA MET A 146 21.78 5.39 10.90
C MET A 146 22.69 6.53 11.35
N GLU A 147 23.98 6.28 11.52
CA GLU A 147 24.96 7.35 11.83
C GLU A 147 25.11 8.32 10.66
N ASP A 148 25.17 7.81 9.40
CA ASP A 148 25.23 8.59 8.17
C ASP A 148 23.95 9.42 7.93
N PHE A 149 22.81 8.98 8.47
CA PHE A 149 21.52 9.67 8.39
C PHE A 149 21.33 10.79 9.43
N LYS A 150 22.15 10.82 10.48
CA LYS A 150 21.98 11.77 11.60
C LYS A 150 21.94 13.23 11.17
N ASP A 151 22.88 13.61 10.31
CA ASP A 151 22.99 14.99 9.87
C ASP A 151 21.78 15.40 9.00
N ASP A 152 21.33 14.49 8.12
CA ASP A 152 20.14 14.71 7.30
C ASP A 152 18.88 14.83 8.17
N LEU A 153 18.67 13.89 9.10
CA LEU A 153 17.54 13.93 10.03
C LEU A 153 17.59 15.16 10.95
N GLY A 154 18.80 15.53 11.43
CA GLY A 154 19.02 16.74 12.24
C GLY A 154 18.75 18.03 11.48
N ALA A 155 18.94 18.02 10.15
CA ALA A 155 18.61 19.14 9.27
C ALA A 155 17.13 19.14 8.81
N GLY A 156 16.30 18.24 9.32
CA GLY A 156 14.89 18.13 8.96
C GLY A 156 14.62 17.42 7.63
N LYS A 157 15.62 16.69 7.10
CA LYS A 157 15.46 15.90 5.88
C LYS A 157 15.02 14.48 6.20
N SER A 158 14.26 13.91 5.29
CA SER A 158 13.82 12.50 5.40
C SER A 158 14.84 11.54 4.80
N VAL A 159 14.83 10.30 5.29
CA VAL A 159 15.69 9.21 4.82
C VAL A 159 14.87 7.94 4.57
N ALA A 160 15.42 6.97 3.84
CA ALA A 160 14.70 5.74 3.55
C ALA A 160 15.56 4.48 3.69
N PHE A 161 15.00 3.46 4.32
CA PHE A 161 15.47 2.07 4.22
C PHE A 161 14.68 1.35 3.13
N VAL A 162 15.33 0.97 2.05
CA VAL A 162 14.72 0.25 0.92
C VAL A 162 15.00 -1.24 1.09
N VAL A 163 13.95 -2.00 1.40
CA VAL A 163 14.06 -3.40 1.82
C VAL A 163 13.86 -4.35 0.65
N LYS A 164 14.90 -5.10 0.29
CA LYS A 164 14.85 -6.15 -0.72
C LYS A 164 14.07 -7.37 -0.26
N LYS A 165 13.60 -8.18 -1.21
CA LYS A 165 12.88 -9.42 -0.94
C LYS A 165 13.67 -10.35 -0.01
N GLY A 166 13.06 -10.74 1.11
CA GLY A 166 13.66 -11.66 2.07
C GLY A 166 14.79 -11.08 2.92
N ALA A 167 15.03 -9.76 2.88
CA ALA A 167 16.10 -9.12 3.64
C ALA A 167 15.83 -9.06 5.15
N ILE A 168 14.57 -9.01 5.55
CA ILE A 168 14.13 -9.02 6.95
C ILE A 168 13.27 -10.24 7.26
N SER A 169 13.35 -10.76 8.49
CA SER A 169 12.59 -11.91 8.94
C SER A 169 12.01 -11.69 10.34
N TYR A 170 10.89 -12.35 10.61
CA TYR A 170 10.23 -12.42 11.91
C TYR A 170 9.60 -13.79 12.09
N ASP A 171 9.78 -14.41 13.26
CA ASP A 171 9.28 -15.76 13.50
C ASP A 171 7.82 -15.76 14.01
N GLY A 172 7.34 -14.61 14.50
CA GLY A 172 5.96 -14.45 14.96
C GLY A 172 4.98 -14.34 13.78
N LYS A 173 3.74 -14.79 14.03
CA LYS A 173 2.63 -14.67 13.10
C LYS A 173 1.53 -13.84 13.72
N THR A 174 0.85 -13.04 12.91
CA THR A 174 -0.38 -12.37 13.29
C THR A 174 -1.54 -13.18 12.74
N GLU A 175 -2.49 -13.56 13.59
CA GLU A 175 -3.73 -14.19 13.19
C GLU A 175 -4.85 -13.15 13.27
N TYR A 176 -5.54 -12.96 12.16
CA TYR A 176 -6.76 -12.19 12.12
C TYR A 176 -7.95 -13.14 12.03
N LYS A 177 -8.93 -12.97 12.92
CA LYS A 177 -10.15 -13.77 12.95
C LYS A 177 -11.35 -12.84 12.83
N ASN A 178 -12.26 -13.17 11.94
CA ASN A 178 -13.58 -12.56 11.85
C ASN A 178 -14.66 -13.65 11.84
N ASN A 179 -15.91 -13.23 11.94
CA ASN A 179 -17.07 -14.13 11.89
C ASN A 179 -17.71 -14.20 10.50
N ASN A 180 -17.06 -13.70 9.48
CA ASN A 180 -17.56 -13.71 8.12
C ASN A 180 -17.56 -15.13 7.56
N THR A 181 -18.70 -15.57 7.02
CA THR A 181 -18.89 -16.93 6.53
C THR A 181 -18.93 -17.02 4.99
N MET A 182 -19.15 -15.89 4.32
CA MET A 182 -19.21 -15.84 2.86
C MET A 182 -17.82 -15.70 2.26
N LEU A 183 -17.45 -16.61 1.37
CA LEU A 183 -16.16 -16.56 0.67
C LEU A 183 -16.23 -15.54 -0.48
N ARG A 184 -15.14 -14.80 -0.68
CA ARG A 184 -15.01 -13.83 -1.77
C ARG A 184 -15.22 -14.49 -3.12
N GLU A 185 -14.64 -15.65 -3.36
CA GLU A 185 -14.81 -16.43 -4.59
C GLU A 185 -16.30 -16.72 -4.87
N THR A 186 -17.07 -17.09 -3.85
CA THR A 186 -18.51 -17.34 -4.01
C THR A 186 -19.25 -16.07 -4.42
N ILE A 187 -18.89 -14.91 -3.89
CA ILE A 187 -19.47 -13.62 -4.28
C ILE A 187 -19.14 -13.35 -5.76
N ILE A 188 -17.88 -13.55 -6.16
CA ILE A 188 -17.43 -13.34 -7.55
C ILE A 188 -18.15 -14.29 -8.51
N GLN A 189 -18.32 -15.57 -8.15
CA GLN A 189 -19.10 -16.53 -8.95
C GLN A 189 -20.56 -16.04 -9.19
N HIS A 190 -21.19 -15.48 -8.15
CA HIS A 190 -22.53 -14.91 -8.29
C HIS A 190 -22.55 -13.69 -9.20
N ILE A 191 -21.58 -12.79 -9.07
CA ILE A 191 -21.43 -11.61 -9.93
C ILE A 191 -21.26 -12.03 -11.38
N VAL A 192 -20.35 -12.96 -11.68
CA VAL A 192 -20.10 -13.48 -13.02
C VAL A 192 -21.38 -14.10 -13.62
N LYS A 193 -22.15 -14.82 -12.81
CA LYS A 193 -23.43 -15.43 -13.25
C LYS A 193 -24.49 -14.41 -13.63
N VAL A 194 -24.58 -13.29 -12.88
CA VAL A 194 -25.67 -12.31 -13.09
C VAL A 194 -25.26 -11.17 -14.02
N SER A 195 -23.96 -10.89 -14.19
CA SER A 195 -23.47 -9.84 -15.07
C SER A 195 -23.56 -10.20 -16.56
N GLY A 196 -23.53 -11.49 -16.90
CA GLY A 196 -23.53 -11.93 -18.30
C GLY A 196 -22.37 -11.32 -19.08
N GLU A 197 -22.69 -10.47 -20.06
CA GLU A 197 -21.72 -9.74 -20.89
C GLU A 197 -21.50 -8.28 -20.43
N ASP A 198 -22.06 -7.87 -19.30
CA ASP A 198 -21.78 -6.56 -18.74
C ASP A 198 -20.31 -6.46 -18.28
N PRO A 199 -19.64 -5.30 -18.46
CA PRO A 199 -18.27 -5.13 -17.98
C PRO A 199 -18.13 -5.24 -16.47
N ILE A 200 -17.11 -5.98 -16.03
CA ILE A 200 -16.70 -6.10 -14.62
C ILE A 200 -15.33 -5.44 -14.45
N ILE A 201 -15.25 -4.44 -13.60
CA ILE A 201 -14.01 -3.78 -13.20
C ILE A 201 -13.68 -4.26 -11.79
N SER A 202 -12.60 -5.01 -11.61
CA SER A 202 -12.21 -5.53 -10.31
C SER A 202 -10.99 -4.83 -9.74
N THR A 203 -10.93 -4.74 -8.41
CA THR A 203 -9.77 -4.22 -7.68
C THR A 203 -8.56 -5.14 -7.80
N THR A 204 -7.39 -4.66 -7.37
CA THR A 204 -6.13 -5.40 -7.42
C THR A 204 -6.11 -6.66 -6.53
N GLY A 205 -5.15 -7.53 -6.77
CA GLY A 205 -4.84 -8.66 -5.90
C GLY A 205 -5.77 -9.86 -6.09
N LYS A 206 -6.23 -10.43 -4.98
CA LYS A 206 -6.98 -11.71 -5.00
C LYS A 206 -8.33 -11.60 -5.75
N ALA A 207 -9.03 -10.47 -5.65
CA ALA A 207 -10.32 -10.30 -6.33
C ALA A 207 -10.19 -10.42 -7.86
N SER A 208 -9.20 -9.79 -8.46
CA SER A 208 -8.93 -9.90 -9.90
C SER A 208 -8.49 -11.32 -10.29
N ARG A 209 -7.66 -11.98 -9.48
CA ARG A 209 -7.23 -13.36 -9.72
C ARG A 209 -8.41 -14.34 -9.68
N GLU A 210 -9.24 -14.24 -8.65
CA GLU A 210 -10.43 -15.10 -8.52
C GLU A 210 -11.45 -14.84 -9.64
N LEU A 211 -11.65 -13.58 -10.07
CA LEU A 211 -12.48 -13.28 -11.23
C LEU A 211 -11.95 -13.95 -12.50
N PHE A 212 -10.64 -13.89 -12.72
CA PHE A 212 -9.98 -14.58 -13.83
C PHE A 212 -10.22 -16.09 -13.75
N GLU A 213 -9.92 -16.71 -12.61
CA GLU A 213 -10.06 -18.15 -12.38
C GLU A 213 -11.51 -18.64 -12.54
N VAL A 214 -12.49 -17.87 -12.04
CA VAL A 214 -13.92 -18.19 -12.20
C VAL A 214 -14.34 -18.18 -13.67
N ARG A 215 -13.87 -17.20 -14.48
CA ARG A 215 -14.12 -17.17 -15.92
C ARG A 215 -13.52 -18.39 -16.62
N GLU A 216 -12.25 -18.70 -16.33
CA GLU A 216 -11.56 -19.89 -16.89
C GLU A 216 -12.32 -21.18 -16.55
N ALA A 217 -12.71 -21.36 -15.27
CA ALA A 217 -13.44 -22.55 -14.83
C ALA A 217 -14.81 -22.70 -15.52
N ASN A 218 -15.44 -21.58 -15.93
CA ASN A 218 -16.70 -21.56 -16.67
C ASN A 218 -16.53 -21.67 -18.19
N GLY A 219 -15.29 -21.75 -18.72
CA GLY A 219 -15.02 -21.71 -20.16
C GLY A 219 -15.41 -20.37 -20.82
N GLN A 220 -15.39 -19.28 -20.06
CA GLN A 220 -15.73 -17.96 -20.52
C GLN A 220 -14.48 -17.17 -20.90
N ASN A 221 -14.61 -16.18 -21.80
CA ASN A 221 -13.53 -15.29 -22.14
C ASN A 221 -13.52 -14.06 -21.21
N HIS A 222 -12.43 -13.26 -21.27
CA HIS A 222 -12.21 -12.06 -20.44
C HIS A 222 -12.53 -10.75 -21.18
N LYS A 223 -13.25 -10.79 -22.27
CA LYS A 223 -13.49 -9.62 -23.14
C LYS A 223 -14.13 -8.44 -22.42
N TYR A 224 -14.95 -8.72 -21.41
CA TYR A 224 -15.71 -7.73 -20.65
C TYR A 224 -15.12 -7.45 -19.27
N ASP A 225 -13.97 -8.05 -18.92
CA ASP A 225 -13.35 -7.85 -17.63
C ASP A 225 -12.21 -6.84 -17.73
N PHE A 226 -12.15 -5.90 -16.79
CA PHE A 226 -10.99 -5.06 -16.56
C PHE A 226 -10.38 -5.44 -15.19
N LEU A 227 -9.36 -6.27 -15.25
CA LEU A 227 -8.65 -6.76 -14.07
C LEU A 227 -7.58 -5.75 -13.67
N THR A 228 -7.85 -4.94 -12.64
CA THR A 228 -6.85 -3.99 -12.14
C THR A 228 -5.71 -4.77 -11.47
N VAL A 229 -4.53 -4.75 -12.07
CA VAL A 229 -3.36 -5.50 -11.56
C VAL A 229 -2.53 -4.68 -10.58
N GLY A 230 -2.61 -3.36 -10.64
CA GLY A 230 -1.97 -2.40 -9.75
C GLY A 230 -2.90 -1.22 -9.48
N SER A 231 -2.37 -0.12 -8.94
CA SER A 231 -3.16 1.11 -8.70
C SER A 231 -4.39 0.86 -7.79
N MET A 232 -4.15 0.27 -6.62
CA MET A 232 -5.18 -0.04 -5.62
C MET A 232 -6.03 1.20 -5.30
N GLY A 233 -7.35 1.02 -5.20
CA GLY A 233 -8.31 2.07 -4.88
C GLY A 233 -8.83 2.88 -6.08
N HIS A 234 -8.43 2.57 -7.33
CA HIS A 234 -8.88 3.30 -8.52
C HIS A 234 -9.94 2.59 -9.34
N SER A 235 -10.28 1.32 -9.05
CA SER A 235 -11.30 0.54 -9.76
C SER A 235 -12.65 1.24 -9.84
N SER A 236 -13.10 1.84 -8.75
CA SER A 236 -14.37 2.57 -8.70
C SER A 236 -14.39 3.83 -9.59
N SER A 237 -13.28 4.55 -9.68
CA SER A 237 -13.15 5.71 -10.58
C SER A 237 -13.10 5.28 -12.06
N ILE A 238 -12.43 4.16 -12.36
CA ILE A 238 -12.42 3.57 -13.70
C ILE A 238 -13.85 3.16 -14.09
N ALA A 239 -14.56 2.45 -13.21
CA ALA A 239 -15.93 2.03 -13.42
C ALA A 239 -16.87 3.23 -13.65
N LEU A 240 -16.73 4.31 -12.87
CA LEU A 240 -17.50 5.54 -13.06
C LEU A 240 -17.23 6.15 -14.45
N GLY A 241 -15.96 6.26 -14.85
CA GLY A 241 -15.58 6.78 -16.16
C GLY A 241 -16.24 5.99 -17.31
N ILE A 242 -16.30 4.66 -17.19
CA ILE A 242 -16.98 3.81 -18.18
C ILE A 242 -18.50 4.01 -18.11
N ALA A 243 -19.09 4.02 -16.92
CA ALA A 243 -20.53 4.14 -16.73
C ALA A 243 -21.10 5.43 -17.34
N LEU A 244 -20.41 6.57 -17.15
CA LEU A 244 -20.81 7.87 -17.70
C LEU A 244 -20.72 7.91 -19.23
N ASN A 245 -19.81 7.16 -19.85
CA ASN A 245 -19.60 7.13 -21.28
C ASN A 245 -20.31 5.96 -22.00
N LYS A 246 -20.94 5.06 -21.25
CA LYS A 246 -21.74 3.93 -21.74
C LYS A 246 -23.07 3.85 -21.00
N PRO A 247 -23.96 4.89 -21.13
CA PRO A 247 -25.14 5.02 -20.27
C PRO A 247 -26.16 3.87 -20.42
N ASN A 248 -26.12 3.14 -21.53
CA ASN A 248 -27.01 2.00 -21.79
C ASN A 248 -26.37 0.64 -21.43
N THR A 249 -25.18 0.63 -20.84
CA THR A 249 -24.45 -0.58 -20.44
C THR A 249 -24.34 -0.58 -18.93
N LYS A 250 -24.71 -1.67 -18.26
CA LYS A 250 -24.52 -1.83 -16.83
C LYS A 250 -23.05 -2.12 -16.55
N ILE A 251 -22.49 -1.44 -15.56
CA ILE A 251 -21.08 -1.56 -15.17
C ILE A 251 -21.01 -2.10 -13.75
N TRP A 252 -20.28 -3.20 -13.58
CA TRP A 252 -20.03 -3.81 -12.28
C TRP A 252 -18.64 -3.41 -11.79
N CYS A 253 -18.55 -2.87 -10.59
CA CYS A 253 -17.29 -2.60 -9.92
C CYS A 253 -17.18 -3.51 -8.69
N VAL A 254 -16.15 -4.34 -8.65
CA VAL A 254 -15.85 -5.23 -7.52
C VAL A 254 -14.63 -4.70 -6.81
N ASP A 255 -14.81 -4.25 -5.58
CA ASP A 255 -13.78 -3.61 -4.79
C ASP A 255 -13.56 -4.32 -3.46
N GLY A 256 -12.43 -4.07 -2.80
CA GLY A 256 -12.17 -4.46 -1.43
C GLY A 256 -12.32 -3.27 -0.48
N ASP A 257 -12.59 -3.53 0.78
CA ASP A 257 -12.71 -2.51 1.84
C ASP A 257 -11.46 -1.62 1.93
N GLY A 258 -10.26 -2.21 1.98
CA GLY A 258 -9.00 -1.47 1.99
C GLY A 258 -8.78 -0.63 0.74
N ALA A 259 -9.18 -1.12 -0.45
CA ALA A 259 -9.07 -0.38 -1.69
C ALA A 259 -10.00 0.84 -1.72
N VAL A 260 -11.25 0.68 -1.27
CA VAL A 260 -12.20 1.81 -1.14
C VAL A 260 -11.67 2.87 -0.18
N LEU A 261 -11.16 2.45 0.98
CA LEU A 261 -10.62 3.38 1.98
C LEU A 261 -9.40 4.15 1.47
N MET A 262 -8.56 3.52 0.63
CA MET A 262 -7.35 4.14 0.09
C MET A 262 -7.64 5.42 -0.71
N HIS A 263 -8.72 5.43 -1.49
CA HIS A 263 -9.16 6.58 -2.28
C HIS A 263 -10.66 6.87 -2.10
N MET A 264 -11.11 6.93 -0.84
CA MET A 264 -12.53 7.07 -0.48
C MET A 264 -13.20 8.34 -1.05
N GLY A 265 -12.43 9.37 -1.41
CA GLY A 265 -12.93 10.54 -2.12
C GLY A 265 -13.65 10.22 -3.44
N ALA A 266 -13.34 9.07 -4.07
CA ALA A 266 -14.05 8.59 -5.25
C ALA A 266 -15.56 8.37 -4.99
N MET A 267 -15.94 7.97 -3.76
CA MET A 267 -17.34 7.78 -3.38
C MET A 267 -18.17 9.07 -3.46
N ALA A 268 -17.57 10.20 -3.07
CA ALA A 268 -18.21 11.51 -3.19
C ALA A 268 -18.45 11.88 -4.67
N VAL A 269 -17.48 11.58 -5.55
CA VAL A 269 -17.59 11.83 -6.98
C VAL A 269 -18.68 10.93 -7.61
N ILE A 270 -18.72 9.65 -7.26
CA ILE A 270 -19.78 8.73 -7.71
C ILE A 270 -21.14 9.20 -7.24
N GLY A 271 -21.27 9.54 -5.94
CA GLY A 271 -22.54 10.02 -5.37
C GLY A 271 -23.05 11.33 -5.99
N ASN A 272 -22.14 12.24 -6.36
CA ASN A 272 -22.50 13.48 -7.03
C ASN A 272 -22.99 13.25 -8.48
N ASN A 273 -22.34 12.31 -9.20
CA ASN A 273 -22.69 12.00 -10.60
C ASN A 273 -23.89 11.05 -10.76
N ARG A 274 -24.22 10.29 -9.72
CA ARG A 274 -25.39 9.38 -9.64
C ARG A 274 -25.57 8.49 -10.87
N PRO A 275 -24.55 7.71 -11.29
CA PRO A 275 -24.69 6.84 -12.45
C PRO A 275 -25.76 5.75 -12.15
N ASN A 276 -26.84 5.71 -12.94
CA ASN A 276 -27.93 4.75 -12.74
C ASN A 276 -27.63 3.35 -13.30
N ASN A 277 -26.50 3.21 -13.99
CA ASN A 277 -26.03 1.99 -14.65
C ASN A 277 -24.75 1.41 -13.99
N MET A 278 -24.33 1.90 -12.83
CA MET A 278 -23.16 1.39 -12.11
C MET A 278 -23.59 0.65 -10.83
N ILE A 279 -23.04 -0.55 -10.64
CA ILE A 279 -23.19 -1.32 -9.41
C ILE A 279 -21.80 -1.41 -8.78
N HIS A 280 -21.63 -0.86 -7.59
CA HIS A 280 -20.38 -0.95 -6.82
C HIS A 280 -20.55 -1.92 -5.66
N ILE A 281 -19.79 -3.01 -5.68
CA ILE A 281 -19.81 -4.07 -4.67
C ILE A 281 -18.49 -3.99 -3.90
N VAL A 282 -18.57 -3.79 -2.60
CA VAL A 282 -17.42 -3.77 -1.70
C VAL A 282 -17.39 -5.07 -0.90
N ILE A 283 -16.36 -5.86 -1.12
CA ILE A 283 -16.13 -7.10 -0.37
C ILE A 283 -15.30 -6.72 0.87
N ASN A 284 -15.95 -6.81 2.03
CA ASN A 284 -15.37 -6.41 3.30
C ASN A 284 -14.96 -7.66 4.09
N ASN A 285 -13.67 -7.81 4.37
CA ASN A 285 -13.13 -8.82 5.29
C ASN A 285 -12.56 -8.22 6.57
N GLU A 286 -12.71 -6.90 6.76
CA GLU A 286 -12.24 -6.15 7.93
C GLU A 286 -10.71 -6.24 8.13
N ALA A 287 -9.96 -6.56 7.08
CA ALA A 287 -8.53 -6.74 7.15
C ALA A 287 -7.82 -6.28 5.88
N HIS A 288 -6.63 -5.72 6.06
CA HIS A 288 -5.69 -5.53 4.97
C HIS A 288 -4.81 -6.78 4.85
N GLU A 289 -5.16 -7.69 3.94
CA GLU A 289 -4.40 -8.91 3.71
C GLU A 289 -3.09 -8.61 2.96
N THR A 290 -1.98 -9.08 3.53
CA THR A 290 -0.63 -9.01 2.93
C THR A 290 -0.06 -10.40 2.65
#